data_6eb6bfb2833ee83fba20ba9894be4f01
#
_entry.id   6eb6bfb2833ee83fba20ba9894be4f01
#
_cell.length_a   1.000
_cell.length_b   1.000
_cell.length_c   1.000
_cell.angle_alpha   90.00
_cell.angle_beta   90.00
_cell.angle_gamma   90.00
#
_symmetry.space_group_name_H-M   'P 1'
#
loop_
_entity.id
_entity.type
_entity.pdbx_description
1 polymer ?
#
loop_
_entity_poly.entity_id
_entity_poly.type
_entity_poly.pdbx_seq_one_letter_code
_entity_poly.pdbx_strand_id
1 'polypeptide(L)'
;MIELVIVSRLLEYPDAALWQHQQETFEAIAASKNLPKEDAHALGIFLRDLTAMDPLDAQAQYSELFDRGRATSLLLFEHVHGESRDRGQAMVDLLAQYEQHGLQLNSRELPDHLPLYLEYLAQLPQSEAVEGLKDIAPILALLSARLQQRESRYAVLFDLLLKLANTAIDSDKVAEKIADEARDDTPQALDAVWEEEQVKFFADKGCGDSAITAHQRRFAGAVAPQYLNITTGGQH
;
A
#
# COMPACT_ATOMS: atom_id res chain seq x y z
N MET A 1 -0.90 21.10 -0.13
CA MET A 1 -2.37 20.93 -0.27
C MET A 1 -2.89 20.10 0.89
N ILE A 2 -3.78 20.66 1.73
CA ILE A 2 -4.29 19.94 2.92
C ILE A 2 -5.09 18.67 2.56
N GLU A 3 -5.76 18.69 1.41
CA GLU A 3 -6.54 17.58 0.89
C GLU A 3 -5.70 16.31 0.74
N LEU A 4 -4.47 16.46 0.27
CA LEU A 4 -3.54 15.33 0.12
C LEU A 4 -3.11 14.77 1.47
N VAL A 5 -2.91 15.64 2.47
CA VAL A 5 -2.60 15.20 3.84
C VAL A 5 -3.77 14.41 4.42
N ILE A 6 -5.00 14.89 4.22
CA ILE A 6 -6.21 14.19 4.70
C ILE A 6 -6.31 12.80 4.05
N VAL A 7 -6.18 12.72 2.71
CA VAL A 7 -6.27 11.44 2.00
C VAL A 7 -5.12 10.51 2.39
N SER A 8 -3.89 11.03 2.54
CA SER A 8 -2.75 10.26 3.03
C SER A 8 -3.08 9.59 4.37
N ARG A 9 -3.55 10.35 5.35
CA ARG A 9 -3.91 9.84 6.67
C ARG A 9 -5.05 8.81 6.65
N LEU A 10 -6.00 8.96 5.74
CA LEU A 10 -7.11 8.02 5.58
C LEU A 10 -6.72 6.75 4.82
N LEU A 11 -5.60 6.76 4.08
CA LEU A 11 -5.02 5.61 3.40
C LEU A 11 -3.93 4.90 4.23
N GLU A 12 -3.52 5.44 5.36
CA GLU A 12 -2.64 4.74 6.30
C GLU A 12 -3.39 3.63 7.05
N TYR A 13 -2.62 2.70 7.60
CA TYR A 13 -3.17 1.68 8.51
C TYR A 13 -3.90 2.36 9.67
N PRO A 14 -5.18 2.04 9.91
CA PRO A 14 -5.99 2.71 10.90
C PRO A 14 -5.51 2.39 12.32
N ASP A 15 -4.73 3.29 12.89
CA ASP A 15 -4.22 3.21 14.25
C ASP A 15 -5.07 4.03 15.24
N ALA A 16 -4.72 4.00 16.52
CA ALA A 16 -5.44 4.74 17.56
C ALA A 16 -5.47 6.25 17.33
N ALA A 17 -4.48 6.82 16.62
CA ALA A 17 -4.43 8.25 16.34
C ALA A 17 -5.59 8.69 15.44
N LEU A 18 -6.05 7.85 14.53
CA LEU A 18 -7.19 8.12 13.67
C LEU A 18 -8.46 8.43 14.51
N TRP A 19 -8.75 7.61 15.51
CA TRP A 19 -9.90 7.82 16.40
C TRP A 19 -9.71 9.02 17.34
N GLN A 20 -8.49 9.21 17.83
CA GLN A 20 -8.17 10.33 18.74
C GLN A 20 -8.31 11.68 18.04
N HIS A 21 -7.91 11.78 16.76
CA HIS A 21 -7.90 13.02 16.00
C HIS A 21 -9.01 13.10 14.93
N GLN A 22 -10.04 12.25 15.04
CA GLN A 22 -11.15 12.25 14.07
C GLN A 22 -11.85 13.61 13.95
N GLN A 23 -12.04 14.32 15.06
CA GLN A 23 -12.71 15.62 15.07
C GLN A 23 -11.88 16.66 14.31
N GLU A 24 -10.58 16.70 14.53
CA GLU A 24 -9.64 17.58 13.81
C GLU A 24 -9.66 17.29 12.30
N THR A 25 -9.77 16.01 11.93
CA THR A 25 -9.88 15.60 10.53
C THR A 25 -11.20 16.08 9.91
N PHE A 26 -12.32 15.98 10.62
CA PHE A 26 -13.60 16.54 10.17
C PHE A 26 -13.52 18.06 9.96
N GLU A 27 -12.89 18.77 10.88
CA GLU A 27 -12.69 20.22 10.79
C GLU A 27 -11.79 20.58 9.60
N ALA A 28 -10.72 19.81 9.35
CA ALA A 28 -9.85 20.00 8.19
C ALA A 28 -10.59 19.77 6.87
N ILE A 29 -11.43 18.74 6.78
CA ILE A 29 -12.28 18.47 5.60
C ILE A 29 -13.22 19.66 5.37
N ALA A 30 -13.90 20.14 6.42
CA ALA A 30 -14.85 21.24 6.32
C ALA A 30 -14.18 22.59 5.97
N ALA A 31 -12.93 22.80 6.39
CA ALA A 31 -12.14 24.00 6.12
C ALA A 31 -11.45 23.99 4.76
N SER A 32 -11.40 22.85 4.07
CA SER A 32 -10.73 22.73 2.77
C SER A 32 -11.42 23.59 1.71
N LYS A 33 -10.60 24.38 1.01
CA LYS A 33 -11.07 25.31 -0.03
C LYS A 33 -11.07 24.68 -1.43
N ASN A 34 -10.29 23.62 -1.62
CA ASN A 34 -10.12 22.98 -2.92
C ASN A 34 -11.08 21.79 -3.11
N LEU A 35 -11.82 21.39 -2.06
CA LEU A 35 -12.81 20.33 -2.14
C LEU A 35 -14.18 20.90 -2.51
N PRO A 36 -14.81 20.42 -3.59
CA PRO A 36 -16.23 20.61 -3.83
C PRO A 36 -17.05 20.11 -2.61
N LYS A 37 -18.20 20.73 -2.34
CA LYS A 37 -19.03 20.39 -1.17
C LYS A 37 -19.45 18.92 -1.13
N GLU A 38 -19.72 18.34 -2.31
CA GLU A 38 -20.08 16.92 -2.42
C GLU A 38 -18.92 16.00 -2.09
N ASP A 39 -17.69 16.35 -2.50
CA ASP A 39 -16.50 15.55 -2.18
C ASP A 39 -16.13 15.68 -0.69
N ALA A 40 -16.23 16.87 -0.11
CA ALA A 40 -16.08 17.07 1.33
C ALA A 40 -17.13 16.27 2.13
N HIS A 41 -18.37 16.19 1.64
CA HIS A 41 -19.42 15.38 2.24
C HIS A 41 -19.11 13.89 2.14
N ALA A 42 -18.66 13.41 0.99
CA ALA A 42 -18.29 12.00 0.76
C ALA A 42 -17.13 11.58 1.67
N LEU A 43 -16.08 12.43 1.80
CA LEU A 43 -14.98 12.20 2.76
C LEU A 43 -15.47 12.17 4.21
N GLY A 44 -16.38 13.07 4.57
CA GLY A 44 -16.96 13.09 5.91
C GLY A 44 -17.76 11.82 6.21
N ILE A 45 -18.50 11.29 5.23
CA ILE A 45 -19.19 10.00 5.35
C ILE A 45 -18.17 8.87 5.53
N PHE A 46 -17.13 8.82 4.70
CA PHE A 46 -16.07 7.81 4.79
C PHE A 46 -15.42 7.79 6.18
N LEU A 47 -14.96 8.96 6.66
CA LEU A 47 -14.33 9.09 7.98
C LEU A 47 -15.26 8.65 9.11
N ARG A 48 -16.52 9.12 9.08
CA ARG A 48 -17.53 8.74 10.09
C ARG A 48 -17.76 7.23 10.12
N ASP A 49 -17.93 6.63 8.96
CA ASP A 49 -18.22 5.21 8.83
C ASP A 49 -17.00 4.35 9.25
N LEU A 50 -15.78 4.81 8.95
CA LEU A 50 -14.54 4.16 9.38
C LEU A 50 -14.37 4.24 10.89
N THR A 51 -14.56 5.43 11.49
CA THR A 51 -14.38 5.65 12.93
C THR A 51 -15.55 5.13 13.79
N ALA A 52 -16.68 4.79 13.17
CA ALA A 52 -17.78 4.10 13.84
C ALA A 52 -17.55 2.59 14.01
N MET A 53 -16.58 2.03 13.30
CA MET A 53 -16.20 0.62 13.44
C MET A 53 -15.37 0.39 14.71
N ASP A 54 -15.38 -0.86 15.18
CA ASP A 54 -14.38 -1.30 16.14
C ASP A 54 -12.97 -1.19 15.49
N PRO A 55 -11.96 -0.65 16.19
CA PRO A 55 -10.63 -0.48 15.63
C PRO A 55 -10.01 -1.76 15.06
N LEU A 56 -10.21 -2.91 15.71
CA LEU A 56 -9.68 -4.19 15.22
C LEU A 56 -10.38 -4.65 13.94
N ASP A 57 -11.69 -4.39 13.82
CA ASP A 57 -12.44 -4.70 12.59
C ASP A 57 -12.00 -3.82 11.43
N ALA A 58 -11.76 -2.52 11.69
CA ALA A 58 -11.24 -1.60 10.69
C ALA A 58 -9.83 -2.00 10.22
N GLN A 59 -8.96 -2.39 11.15
CA GLN A 59 -7.61 -2.88 10.88
C GLN A 59 -7.63 -4.18 10.07
N ALA A 60 -8.49 -5.13 10.43
CA ALA A 60 -8.65 -6.37 9.71
C ALA A 60 -9.10 -6.13 8.26
N GLN A 61 -10.11 -5.27 8.06
CA GLN A 61 -10.58 -4.90 6.72
C GLN A 61 -9.51 -4.19 5.89
N TYR A 62 -8.71 -3.31 6.52
CA TYR A 62 -7.60 -2.66 5.85
C TYR A 62 -6.57 -3.68 5.34
N SER A 63 -6.11 -4.57 6.22
CA SER A 63 -5.13 -5.59 5.85
C SER A 63 -5.68 -6.59 4.82
N GLU A 64 -6.95 -6.95 4.91
CA GLU A 64 -7.60 -7.76 3.87
C GLU A 64 -7.60 -7.10 2.50
N LEU A 65 -7.73 -5.78 2.48
CA LEU A 65 -7.85 -5.01 1.26
C LEU A 65 -6.50 -4.68 0.61
N PHE A 66 -5.52 -4.25 1.42
CA PHE A 66 -4.27 -3.66 0.92
C PHE A 66 -3.04 -4.56 1.08
N ASP A 67 -3.07 -5.54 2.01
CA ASP A 67 -1.90 -6.35 2.33
C ASP A 67 -1.99 -7.79 1.77
N ARG A 68 -3.19 -8.30 1.43
CA ARG A 68 -3.35 -9.69 1.01
C ARG A 68 -3.02 -9.95 -0.44
N GLY A 69 -3.16 -8.97 -1.32
CA GLY A 69 -2.91 -9.14 -2.75
C GLY A 69 -2.14 -7.96 -3.31
N ARG A 70 -1.58 -8.13 -4.51
CA ARG A 70 -0.87 -7.06 -5.20
C ARG A 70 -1.79 -6.12 -5.95
N ALA A 71 -2.97 -6.59 -6.31
CA ALA A 71 -3.91 -5.84 -7.14
C ALA A 71 -4.39 -4.54 -6.50
N THR A 72 -4.46 -4.47 -5.17
CA THR A 72 -4.83 -3.28 -4.41
C THR A 72 -3.71 -2.74 -3.52
N SER A 73 -2.47 -3.21 -3.69
CA SER A 73 -1.31 -2.70 -2.97
C SER A 73 -1.19 -1.18 -3.11
N LEU A 74 -0.81 -0.52 -2.02
CA LEU A 74 -0.53 0.93 -2.01
C LEU A 74 0.90 1.26 -2.47
N LEU A 75 1.69 0.28 -2.91
CA LEU A 75 3.01 0.47 -3.48
C LEU A 75 2.89 0.76 -4.98
N LEU A 76 3.14 2.01 -5.37
CA LEU A 76 2.91 2.51 -6.74
C LEU A 76 3.70 1.72 -7.79
N PHE A 77 4.95 1.36 -7.49
CA PHE A 77 5.82 0.70 -8.47
C PHE A 77 5.49 -0.77 -8.68
N GLU A 78 4.70 -1.39 -7.80
CA GLU A 78 4.17 -2.73 -8.04
C GLU A 78 3.25 -2.79 -9.25
N HIS A 79 2.50 -1.72 -9.50
CA HIS A 79 1.58 -1.63 -10.63
C HIS A 79 2.27 -1.32 -11.97
N VAL A 80 3.52 -0.80 -11.94
CA VAL A 80 4.26 -0.39 -13.16
C VAL A 80 5.38 -1.37 -13.48
N HIS A 81 6.18 -1.73 -12.49
CA HIS A 81 7.41 -2.50 -12.69
C HIS A 81 7.30 -3.94 -12.23
N GLY A 82 6.28 -4.30 -11.44
CA GLY A 82 6.19 -5.61 -10.80
C GLY A 82 7.46 -5.93 -9.99
N GLU A 83 8.05 -7.10 -10.21
CA GLU A 83 9.29 -7.55 -9.54
C GLU A 83 10.56 -7.29 -10.36
N SER A 84 10.52 -6.38 -11.32
CA SER A 84 11.68 -6.12 -12.18
C SER A 84 12.82 -5.40 -11.45
N ARG A 85 14.04 -5.54 -11.98
CA ARG A 85 15.22 -4.81 -11.48
C ARG A 85 15.03 -3.28 -11.57
N ASP A 86 14.21 -2.82 -12.52
CA ASP A 86 13.94 -1.40 -12.74
C ASP A 86 13.18 -0.76 -11.56
N ARG A 87 12.40 -1.54 -10.79
CA ARG A 87 11.75 -1.09 -9.56
C ARG A 87 12.75 -0.52 -8.55
N GLY A 88 13.89 -1.20 -8.36
CA GLY A 88 14.92 -0.74 -7.44
C GLY A 88 15.50 0.62 -7.85
N GLN A 89 15.76 0.83 -9.15
CA GLN A 89 16.24 2.11 -9.64
C GLN A 89 15.19 3.21 -9.49
N ALA A 90 13.93 2.93 -9.81
CA ALA A 90 12.84 3.87 -9.65
C ALA A 90 12.67 4.35 -8.18
N MET A 91 12.87 3.45 -7.20
CA MET A 91 12.87 3.82 -5.78
C MET A 91 14.03 4.75 -5.41
N VAL A 92 15.23 4.51 -5.94
CA VAL A 92 16.39 5.39 -5.71
C VAL A 92 16.14 6.78 -6.31
N ASP A 93 15.57 6.82 -7.51
CA ASP A 93 15.27 8.09 -8.18
C ASP A 93 14.18 8.87 -7.43
N LEU A 94 13.17 8.18 -6.88
CA LEU A 94 12.13 8.80 -6.07
C LEU A 94 12.68 9.35 -4.74
N LEU A 95 13.57 8.62 -4.07
CA LEU A 95 14.26 9.11 -2.88
C LEU A 95 15.09 10.35 -3.17
N ALA A 96 15.84 10.35 -4.28
CA ALA A 96 16.60 11.51 -4.69
C ALA A 96 15.69 12.73 -4.98
N GLN A 97 14.49 12.51 -5.51
CA GLN A 97 13.49 13.57 -5.70
C GLN A 97 13.00 14.14 -4.36
N TYR A 98 12.75 13.29 -3.34
CA TYR A 98 12.41 13.76 -2.00
C TYR A 98 13.53 14.60 -1.39
N GLU A 99 14.77 14.15 -1.48
CA GLU A 99 15.95 14.86 -0.97
C GLU A 99 16.16 16.23 -1.66
N GLN A 100 15.93 16.32 -2.96
CA GLN A 100 16.02 17.60 -3.71
C GLN A 100 15.02 18.64 -3.18
N HIS A 101 13.90 18.22 -2.63
CA HIS A 101 12.92 19.09 -1.98
C HIS A 101 13.15 19.24 -0.47
N GLY A 102 14.30 18.77 0.05
CA GLY A 102 14.68 18.89 1.45
C GLY A 102 13.96 17.92 2.38
N LEU A 103 13.35 16.87 1.85
CA LEU A 103 12.63 15.85 2.61
C LEU A 103 13.48 14.60 2.75
N GLN A 104 13.52 14.05 3.97
CA GLN A 104 14.17 12.77 4.25
C GLN A 104 13.13 11.78 4.72
N LEU A 105 13.19 10.58 4.16
CA LEU A 105 12.33 9.49 4.58
C LEU A 105 12.71 9.04 5.99
N ASN A 106 11.80 9.21 6.94
CA ASN A 106 11.94 8.75 8.34
C ASN A 106 10.87 7.71 8.68
N SER A 107 10.60 6.81 7.75
CA SER A 107 9.63 5.75 7.92
C SER A 107 10.26 4.41 7.55
N ARG A 108 9.62 3.31 7.95
CA ARG A 108 10.00 1.95 7.53
C ARG A 108 9.33 1.57 6.22
N GLU A 109 8.41 2.41 5.74
CA GLU A 109 7.69 2.20 4.50
C GLU A 109 8.60 2.45 3.28
N LEU A 110 8.26 1.84 2.17
CA LEU A 110 8.97 2.06 0.92
C LEU A 110 8.66 3.45 0.35
N PRO A 111 9.59 4.06 -0.40
CA PRO A 111 9.42 5.41 -0.94
C PRO A 111 8.18 5.57 -1.82
N ASP A 112 7.79 4.49 -2.52
CA ASP A 112 6.64 4.44 -3.42
C ASP A 112 5.31 4.11 -2.72
N HIS A 113 5.28 4.08 -1.38
CA HIS A 113 4.05 3.93 -0.62
C HIS A 113 3.15 5.15 -0.83
N LEU A 114 1.96 4.96 -1.37
CA LEU A 114 1.07 6.04 -1.79
C LEU A 114 0.80 7.09 -0.71
N PRO A 115 0.47 6.74 0.56
CA PRO A 115 0.29 7.75 1.61
C PRO A 115 1.50 8.66 1.76
N LEU A 116 2.70 8.11 1.76
CA LEU A 116 3.95 8.85 1.88
C LEU A 116 4.20 9.76 0.65
N TYR A 117 3.90 9.26 -0.55
CA TYR A 117 3.98 10.05 -1.77
C TYR A 117 3.01 11.24 -1.75
N LEU A 118 1.80 11.04 -1.22
CA LEU A 118 0.81 12.12 -1.04
C LEU A 118 1.28 13.17 -0.02
N GLU A 119 1.93 12.76 1.07
CA GLU A 119 2.55 13.69 2.02
C GLU A 119 3.65 14.54 1.37
N TYR A 120 4.48 13.91 0.54
CA TYR A 120 5.49 14.62 -0.25
C TYR A 120 4.82 15.64 -1.17
N LEU A 121 3.85 15.24 -1.98
CA LEU A 121 3.13 16.15 -2.87
C LEU A 121 2.46 17.31 -2.11
N ALA A 122 1.97 17.06 -0.89
CA ALA A 122 1.34 18.08 -0.06
C ALA A 122 2.29 19.23 0.32
N GLN A 123 3.61 19.00 0.35
CA GLN A 123 4.64 19.99 0.67
C GLN A 123 4.99 20.86 -0.55
N LEU A 124 4.68 20.41 -1.75
CA LEU A 124 5.00 21.10 -2.99
C LEU A 124 4.01 22.24 -3.29
N PRO A 125 4.42 23.20 -4.15
CA PRO A 125 3.48 24.13 -4.74
C PRO A 125 2.32 23.41 -5.42
N GLN A 126 1.12 24.00 -5.38
CA GLN A 126 -0.09 23.35 -5.88
C GLN A 126 0.02 22.84 -7.32
N SER A 127 0.68 23.60 -8.20
CA SER A 127 0.90 23.20 -9.60
C SER A 127 1.73 21.92 -9.71
N GLU A 128 2.81 21.81 -8.92
CA GLU A 128 3.70 20.64 -8.91
C GLU A 128 3.00 19.43 -8.27
N ALA A 129 2.24 19.65 -7.20
CA ALA A 129 1.44 18.60 -6.59
C ALA A 129 0.39 18.01 -7.57
N VAL A 130 -0.26 18.86 -8.35
CA VAL A 130 -1.21 18.42 -9.39
C VAL A 130 -0.52 17.65 -10.51
N GLU A 131 0.67 18.07 -10.95
CA GLU A 131 1.44 17.31 -11.94
C GLU A 131 1.88 15.95 -11.40
N GLY A 132 2.39 15.89 -10.15
CA GLY A 132 2.71 14.60 -9.52
C GLY A 132 1.51 13.67 -9.37
N LEU A 133 0.31 14.20 -9.11
CA LEU A 133 -0.91 13.39 -9.14
C LEU A 133 -1.26 12.90 -10.55
N LYS A 134 -1.03 13.69 -11.59
CA LYS A 134 -1.26 13.27 -12.99
C LYS A 134 -0.32 12.14 -13.40
N ASP A 135 0.93 12.16 -12.94
CA ASP A 135 1.90 11.12 -13.25
C ASP A 135 1.44 9.75 -12.76
N ILE A 136 0.80 9.69 -11.59
CA ILE A 136 0.27 8.45 -11.01
C ILE A 136 -1.22 8.21 -11.31
N ALA A 137 -1.89 9.10 -12.04
CA ALA A 137 -3.34 8.99 -12.30
C ALA A 137 -3.78 7.67 -12.96
N PRO A 138 -3.01 7.05 -13.87
CA PRO A 138 -3.35 5.72 -14.39
C PRO A 138 -3.40 4.65 -13.29
N ILE A 139 -2.50 4.72 -12.30
CA ILE A 139 -2.47 3.79 -11.17
C ILE A 139 -3.65 4.07 -10.24
N LEU A 140 -3.93 5.34 -9.95
CA LEU A 140 -5.09 5.73 -9.13
C LEU A 140 -6.40 5.25 -9.73
N ALA A 141 -6.57 5.37 -11.05
CA ALA A 141 -7.77 4.89 -11.75
C ALA A 141 -7.90 3.36 -11.70
N LEU A 142 -6.78 2.64 -11.83
CA LEU A 142 -6.75 1.19 -11.70
C LEU A 142 -7.14 0.75 -10.29
N LEU A 143 -6.56 1.38 -9.27
CA LEU A 143 -6.89 1.10 -7.87
C LEU A 143 -8.34 1.45 -7.54
N SER A 144 -8.85 2.61 -7.98
CA SER A 144 -10.26 2.96 -7.81
C SER A 144 -11.18 1.89 -8.41
N ALA A 145 -10.95 1.49 -9.66
CA ALA A 145 -11.76 0.48 -10.33
C ALA A 145 -11.74 -0.88 -9.60
N ARG A 146 -10.58 -1.34 -9.14
CA ARG A 146 -10.45 -2.59 -8.36
C ARG A 146 -11.13 -2.51 -7.01
N LEU A 147 -11.05 -1.37 -6.33
CA LEU A 147 -11.74 -1.14 -5.07
C LEU A 147 -13.25 -1.06 -5.24
N GLN A 148 -13.75 -0.50 -6.33
CA GLN A 148 -15.16 -0.50 -6.70
C GLN A 148 -15.67 -1.93 -6.95
N GLN A 149 -14.92 -2.77 -7.68
CA GLN A 149 -15.26 -4.19 -7.87
C GLN A 149 -15.33 -4.98 -6.55
N ARG A 150 -14.56 -4.55 -5.54
CA ARG A 150 -14.57 -5.15 -4.19
C ARG A 150 -15.61 -4.50 -3.27
N GLU A 151 -16.45 -3.60 -3.81
CA GLU A 151 -17.45 -2.83 -3.06
C GLU A 151 -16.84 -2.09 -1.85
N SER A 152 -15.55 -1.71 -1.99
CA SER A 152 -14.81 -1.05 -0.93
C SER A 152 -15.09 0.45 -0.89
N ARG A 153 -15.38 0.96 0.30
CA ARG A 153 -15.56 2.40 0.55
C ARG A 153 -14.30 3.21 0.28
N TYR A 154 -13.13 2.58 0.30
CA TYR A 154 -11.85 3.25 0.01
C TYR A 154 -11.78 3.79 -1.43
N ALA A 155 -12.59 3.31 -2.36
CA ALA A 155 -12.65 3.81 -3.74
C ALA A 155 -12.85 5.33 -3.80
N VAL A 156 -13.64 5.90 -2.88
CA VAL A 156 -13.93 7.34 -2.83
C VAL A 156 -12.67 8.20 -2.66
N LEU A 157 -11.64 7.69 -1.99
CA LEU A 157 -10.38 8.40 -1.78
C LEU A 157 -9.59 8.51 -3.09
N PHE A 158 -9.59 7.47 -3.90
CA PHE A 158 -8.94 7.44 -5.21
C PHE A 158 -9.66 8.28 -6.24
N ASP A 159 -10.99 8.25 -6.24
CA ASP A 159 -11.82 9.10 -7.10
C ASP A 159 -11.58 10.59 -6.80
N LEU A 160 -11.42 10.93 -5.52
CA LEU A 160 -11.05 12.27 -5.12
C LEU A 160 -9.66 12.67 -5.62
N LEU A 161 -8.66 11.79 -5.49
CA LEU A 161 -7.31 12.06 -6.00
C LEU A 161 -7.32 12.28 -7.52
N LEU A 162 -8.10 11.52 -8.27
CA LEU A 162 -8.29 11.72 -9.72
C LEU A 162 -8.91 13.07 -10.05
N LYS A 163 -9.90 13.53 -9.27
CA LYS A 163 -10.48 14.87 -9.43
C LYS A 163 -9.47 15.96 -9.11
N LEU A 164 -8.68 15.81 -8.04
CA LEU A 164 -7.62 16.75 -7.67
C LEU A 164 -6.49 16.81 -8.72
N ALA A 165 -6.19 15.69 -9.37
CA ALA A 165 -5.27 15.62 -10.50
C ALA A 165 -5.79 16.36 -11.73
N ASN A 166 -7.08 16.72 -11.77
CA ASN A 166 -7.73 17.33 -12.92
C ASN A 166 -7.45 16.57 -14.23
N THR A 167 -7.58 15.26 -14.17
CA THR A 167 -7.32 14.34 -15.29
C THR A 167 -8.64 13.93 -15.95
N ALA A 168 -8.58 13.63 -17.26
CA ALA A 168 -9.69 13.06 -18.00
C ALA A 168 -9.74 11.52 -17.95
N ILE A 169 -8.89 10.90 -17.11
CA ILE A 169 -8.90 9.44 -16.93
C ILE A 169 -10.19 9.06 -16.19
N ASP A 170 -10.94 8.19 -16.81
CA ASP A 170 -12.23 7.71 -16.35
C ASP A 170 -12.06 6.31 -15.74
N SER A 171 -12.29 6.19 -14.43
CA SER A 171 -12.18 4.92 -13.71
C SER A 171 -13.21 3.89 -14.22
N ASP A 172 -14.36 4.33 -14.73
CA ASP A 172 -15.39 3.41 -15.28
C ASP A 172 -14.87 2.68 -16.53
N LYS A 173 -14.12 3.39 -17.39
CA LYS A 173 -13.49 2.77 -18.57
C LYS A 173 -12.36 1.82 -18.21
N VAL A 174 -11.69 2.04 -17.09
CA VAL A 174 -10.70 1.11 -16.55
C VAL A 174 -11.40 -0.10 -15.96
N ALA A 175 -12.52 0.10 -15.25
CA ALA A 175 -13.33 -0.98 -14.69
C ALA A 175 -13.84 -1.96 -15.78
N GLU A 176 -14.24 -1.46 -16.95
CA GLU A 176 -14.60 -2.32 -18.08
C GLU A 176 -13.46 -3.23 -18.55
N LYS A 177 -12.20 -2.71 -18.53
CA LYS A 177 -11.02 -3.47 -18.97
C LYS A 177 -10.59 -4.55 -17.97
N ILE A 178 -10.86 -4.32 -16.69
CA ILE A 178 -10.48 -5.26 -15.60
C ILE A 178 -11.67 -6.11 -15.15
N ALA A 179 -12.82 -6.04 -15.81
CA ALA A 179 -14.05 -6.74 -15.40
C ALA A 179 -13.85 -8.26 -15.26
N ASP A 180 -12.99 -8.83 -16.10
CA ASP A 180 -12.66 -10.26 -16.10
C ASP A 180 -11.38 -10.58 -15.29
N GLU A 181 -10.78 -9.61 -14.58
CA GLU A 181 -9.59 -9.83 -13.77
C GLU A 181 -9.94 -10.69 -12.55
N ALA A 182 -9.24 -11.82 -12.41
CA ALA A 182 -9.42 -12.68 -11.24
C ALA A 182 -8.90 -11.98 -9.97
N ARG A 183 -9.61 -12.16 -8.87
CA ARG A 183 -9.17 -11.64 -7.57
C ARG A 183 -7.94 -12.40 -7.09
N ASP A 184 -6.92 -11.67 -6.68
CA ASP A 184 -5.63 -12.19 -6.18
C ASP A 184 -5.58 -12.34 -4.65
N ASP A 185 -6.58 -11.80 -3.94
CA ASP A 185 -6.69 -11.77 -2.47
C ASP A 185 -7.51 -12.94 -1.91
N THR A 186 -7.98 -13.86 -2.77
CA THR A 186 -8.70 -15.06 -2.31
C THR A 186 -7.74 -16.10 -1.73
N PRO A 187 -8.16 -16.91 -0.75
CA PRO A 187 -7.33 -17.98 -0.20
C PRO A 187 -6.75 -18.89 -1.28
N GLN A 188 -7.55 -19.23 -2.30
CA GLN A 188 -7.12 -20.07 -3.42
C GLN A 188 -6.05 -19.41 -4.29
N ALA A 189 -6.16 -18.10 -4.52
CA ALA A 189 -5.16 -17.35 -5.29
C ALA A 189 -3.84 -17.25 -4.50
N LEU A 190 -3.93 -17.03 -3.19
CA LEU A 190 -2.76 -16.98 -2.31
C LEU A 190 -2.07 -18.36 -2.23
N ASP A 191 -2.82 -19.44 -2.11
CA ASP A 191 -2.27 -20.81 -2.11
C ASP A 191 -1.56 -21.10 -3.44
N ALA A 192 -2.12 -20.69 -4.58
CA ALA A 192 -1.49 -20.86 -5.90
C ALA A 192 -0.15 -20.12 -6.00
N VAL A 193 -0.05 -18.89 -5.47
CA VAL A 193 1.21 -18.14 -5.42
C VAL A 193 2.26 -18.86 -4.58
N TRP A 194 1.86 -19.38 -3.41
CA TRP A 194 2.76 -20.16 -2.55
C TRP A 194 3.26 -21.45 -3.23
N GLU A 195 2.39 -22.14 -3.96
CA GLU A 195 2.76 -23.34 -4.72
C GLU A 195 3.76 -23.01 -5.84
N GLU A 196 3.56 -21.92 -6.59
CA GLU A 196 4.49 -21.48 -7.63
C GLU A 196 5.85 -21.06 -7.05
N GLU A 197 5.89 -20.38 -5.93
CA GLU A 197 7.14 -20.00 -5.27
C GLU A 197 7.90 -21.23 -4.76
N GLN A 198 7.20 -22.21 -4.18
CA GLN A 198 7.81 -23.48 -3.78
C GLN A 198 8.44 -24.20 -4.98
N VAL A 199 7.75 -24.28 -6.11
CA VAL A 199 8.28 -24.90 -7.34
C VAL A 199 9.53 -24.19 -7.83
N LYS A 200 9.53 -22.84 -7.86
CA LYS A 200 10.71 -22.05 -8.22
C LYS A 200 11.88 -22.29 -7.28
N PHE A 201 11.63 -22.30 -5.97
CA PHE A 201 12.67 -22.54 -4.96
C PHE A 201 13.29 -23.94 -5.07
N PHE A 202 12.52 -24.95 -5.44
CA PHE A 202 13.03 -26.31 -5.69
C PHE A 202 13.73 -26.43 -7.07
N ALA A 203 13.26 -25.72 -8.09
CA ALA A 203 13.87 -25.71 -9.42
C ALA A 203 15.25 -25.04 -9.41
N ASP A 204 15.41 -23.92 -8.70
CA ASP A 204 16.70 -23.23 -8.53
C ASP A 204 17.73 -24.09 -7.76
N LYS A 205 17.30 -25.01 -6.90
CA LYS A 205 18.18 -25.97 -6.25
C LYS A 205 18.69 -27.08 -7.19
N GLY A 206 18.06 -27.23 -8.35
CA GLY A 206 18.41 -28.26 -9.35
C GLY A 206 19.49 -27.88 -10.36
N CYS A 207 19.83 -26.60 -10.51
CA CYS A 207 20.74 -26.11 -11.54
C CYS A 207 22.03 -25.41 -11.04
N GLY A 208 22.37 -25.54 -9.78
CA GLY A 208 23.52 -24.84 -9.18
C GLY A 208 24.41 -25.74 -8.34
N ASP A 209 24.91 -26.83 -8.92
CA ASP A 209 25.93 -27.65 -8.26
C ASP A 209 27.31 -27.00 -8.51
N SER A 210 27.77 -26.05 -7.68
CA SER A 210 29.23 -25.86 -7.60
C SER A 210 29.77 -25.04 -6.45
N ALA A 211 29.31 -24.20 -5.72
CA ALA A 211 30.07 -23.51 -4.65
C ALA A 211 29.34 -23.42 -3.29
N ILE A 212 28.04 -23.23 -3.34
CA ILE A 212 27.21 -23.07 -2.14
C ILE A 212 26.98 -24.42 -1.46
N THR A 213 26.85 -25.48 -2.23
CA THR A 213 26.68 -26.86 -1.74
C THR A 213 27.92 -27.38 -1.00
N ALA A 214 29.13 -26.98 -1.43
CA ALA A 214 30.37 -27.34 -0.74
C ALA A 214 30.49 -26.63 0.61
N HIS A 215 30.03 -25.41 0.73
CA HIS A 215 30.00 -24.65 1.98
C HIS A 215 28.96 -25.19 2.95
N GLN A 216 27.76 -25.50 2.47
CA GLN A 216 26.69 -26.09 3.28
C GLN A 216 27.01 -27.50 3.77
N ARG A 217 27.68 -28.35 2.96
CA ARG A 217 28.14 -29.68 3.38
C ARG A 217 29.21 -29.63 4.49
N ARG A 218 30.01 -28.56 4.56
CA ARG A 218 30.97 -28.37 5.67
C ARG A 218 30.29 -28.14 7.03
N PHE A 219 29.09 -27.58 7.05
CA PHE A 219 28.38 -27.26 8.29
C PHE A 219 27.23 -28.22 8.59
N ALA A 220 26.75 -29.03 7.64
CA ALA A 220 25.68 -29.98 7.84
C ALA A 220 26.02 -31.15 8.79
N GLY A 221 27.31 -31.34 9.12
CA GLY A 221 27.76 -32.38 10.01
C GLY A 221 28.07 -31.93 11.44
N ALA A 222 27.96 -30.64 11.75
CA ALA A 222 28.51 -30.08 12.99
C ALA A 222 27.46 -29.63 14.03
N VAL A 223 26.18 -29.68 13.76
CA VAL A 223 25.13 -29.21 14.70
C VAL A 223 24.09 -30.32 14.89
N ALA A 224 24.26 -31.12 15.92
CA ALA A 224 23.16 -31.91 16.46
C ALA A 224 22.18 -30.95 17.15
N PRO A 225 20.84 -31.12 16.95
CA PRO A 225 19.86 -30.28 17.61
C PRO A 225 20.00 -30.40 19.12
N GLN A 226 20.38 -29.31 19.79
CA GLN A 226 20.35 -29.24 21.24
C GLN A 226 18.92 -28.93 21.68
N TYR A 227 18.27 -29.89 22.29
CA TYR A 227 17.00 -29.65 22.97
C TYR A 227 17.28 -28.93 24.30
N LEU A 228 16.86 -27.68 24.41
CA LEU A 228 16.85 -26.96 25.68
C LEU A 228 15.73 -27.56 26.57
N ASN A 229 16.08 -28.35 27.56
CA ASN A 229 15.18 -28.75 28.63
C ASN A 229 14.93 -27.52 29.52
N ILE A 230 13.81 -26.84 29.29
CA ILE A 230 13.30 -25.79 30.19
C ILE A 230 12.59 -26.52 31.34
N THR A 231 13.29 -26.82 32.40
CA THR A 231 12.68 -27.21 33.68
C THR A 231 12.10 -25.95 34.31
N THR A 232 10.78 -25.85 34.39
CA THR A 232 10.09 -24.89 35.22
C THR A 232 10.54 -25.03 36.66
N GLY A 233 11.27 -24.03 37.18
CA GLY A 233 11.71 -23.98 38.55
C GLY A 233 10.51 -23.98 39.50
N GLY A 234 10.43 -25.03 40.32
CA GLY A 234 9.45 -25.15 41.38
C GLY A 234 9.72 -24.16 42.49
N GLN A 235 8.65 -23.76 43.10
CA GLN A 235 8.51 -22.95 44.30
C GLN A 235 9.47 -23.40 45.44
N HIS A 236 10.06 -22.40 46.10
CA HIS A 236 10.20 -22.31 47.53
C HIS A 236 10.06 -20.85 47.97
#